data_91e1ae067d8f6d48a89496fc02e74f04
#
_entry.id   91e1ae067d8f6d48a89496fc02e74f04
#
_cell.length_a   1.000
_cell.length_b   1.000
_cell.length_c   1.000
_cell.angle_alpha   90.00
_cell.angle_beta   90.00
_cell.angle_gamma   90.00
#
_symmetry.space_group_name_H-M   'P 1'
#
loop_
_entity.id
_entity.type
_entity.pdbx_description
1 polymer ?
#
loop_
_entity_poly.entity_id
_entity_poly.type
_entity_poly.pdbx_seq_one_letter_code
_entity_poly.pdbx_strand_id
1 'polypeptide(L)'
;MLSVITHSGGQSVQLSGFLSDLVPGAVQGLIRDVLVLEPDVDDPQFIALCEDAGACRVDGGLHVAVRQARSDLILLAAPGLRLDAFALDRLGRNLAELGAGAVSKGLALTGPTLPGLGFLASPRGLVASRRRLMDLPAGTSLEAALTRASRGALRLAITG
;
A
#
# COMPACT_ATOMS: atom_id res chain seq x y z
N MET A 1 -6.79 -9.81 -6.24
CA MET A 1 -5.58 -9.13 -6.75
C MET A 1 -5.56 -7.69 -6.28
N LEU A 2 -4.39 -7.18 -5.88
CA LEU A 2 -4.15 -5.83 -5.38
C LEU A 2 -3.22 -5.07 -6.32
N SER A 3 -3.45 -3.78 -6.51
CA SER A 3 -2.42 -2.82 -6.91
C SER A 3 -1.82 -2.19 -5.66
N VAL A 4 -0.51 -2.04 -5.62
CA VAL A 4 0.18 -1.41 -4.50
C VAL A 4 0.59 0.00 -4.91
N ILE A 5 0.30 0.99 -4.06
CA ILE A 5 0.77 2.37 -4.24
C ILE A 5 1.60 2.75 -3.03
N THR A 6 2.82 3.17 -3.26
CA THR A 6 3.76 3.64 -2.23
C THR A 6 4.51 4.87 -2.71
N HIS A 7 5.37 5.43 -1.89
CA HIS A 7 6.34 6.44 -2.28
C HIS A 7 7.73 6.13 -1.68
N SER A 8 8.77 6.70 -2.26
CA SER A 8 10.15 6.42 -1.84
C SER A 8 10.47 6.96 -0.45
N GLY A 9 9.77 8.00 -0.01
CA GLY A 9 10.08 8.70 1.24
C GLY A 9 11.48 9.32 1.26
N GLY A 10 12.13 9.46 0.10
CA GLY A 10 13.52 9.91 0.00
C GLY A 10 14.56 8.87 0.44
N GLN A 11 14.17 7.62 0.66
CA GLN A 11 15.06 6.55 1.15
C GLN A 11 14.98 5.32 0.25
N SER A 12 15.87 5.22 -0.73
CA SER A 12 15.96 4.09 -1.67
C SER A 12 16.11 2.74 -0.99
N VAL A 13 16.83 2.68 0.15
CA VAL A 13 17.03 1.42 0.92
C VAL A 13 15.71 0.91 1.50
N GLN A 14 14.86 1.78 2.03
CA GLN A 14 13.55 1.37 2.57
C GLN A 14 12.62 0.90 1.46
N LEU A 15 12.66 1.58 0.31
CA LEU A 15 11.88 1.18 -0.85
C LEU A 15 12.34 -0.18 -1.39
N SER A 16 13.65 -0.41 -1.52
CA SER A 16 14.21 -1.69 -1.96
C SER A 16 13.76 -2.84 -1.06
N GLY A 17 13.85 -2.66 0.27
CA GLY A 17 13.36 -3.65 1.23
C GLY A 17 11.86 -3.91 1.08
N PHE A 18 11.06 -2.87 0.91
CA PHE A 18 9.62 -3.00 0.71
C PHE A 18 9.28 -3.73 -0.61
N LEU A 19 9.93 -3.36 -1.73
CA LEU A 19 9.72 -4.03 -3.02
C LEU A 19 10.08 -5.52 -2.94
N SER A 20 11.17 -5.86 -2.24
CA SER A 20 11.56 -7.25 -2.00
C SER A 20 10.53 -8.02 -1.17
N ASP A 21 9.93 -7.39 -0.17
CA ASP A 21 8.86 -7.98 0.64
C ASP A 21 7.61 -8.32 -0.21
N LEU A 22 7.36 -7.60 -1.32
CA LEU A 22 6.19 -7.83 -2.17
C LEU A 22 6.35 -9.00 -3.15
N VAL A 23 7.57 -9.47 -3.40
CA VAL A 23 7.85 -10.54 -4.38
C VAL A 23 7.02 -11.81 -4.13
N PRO A 24 6.92 -12.34 -2.89
CA PRO A 24 6.09 -13.52 -2.65
C PRO A 24 4.62 -13.30 -3.02
N GLY A 25 4.08 -12.11 -2.75
CA GLY A 25 2.71 -11.75 -3.10
C GLY A 25 2.48 -11.64 -4.62
N ALA A 26 3.48 -11.18 -5.36
CA ALA A 26 3.44 -11.14 -6.81
C ALA A 26 3.47 -12.56 -7.41
N VAL A 27 4.34 -13.44 -6.90
CA VAL A 27 4.44 -14.85 -7.32
C VAL A 27 3.14 -15.60 -7.04
N GLN A 28 2.48 -15.34 -5.91
CA GLN A 28 1.20 -15.95 -5.54
C GLN A 28 0.00 -15.34 -6.27
N GLY A 29 0.21 -14.30 -7.10
CA GLY A 29 -0.88 -13.62 -7.81
C GLY A 29 -1.76 -12.73 -6.91
N LEU A 30 -1.34 -12.46 -5.68
CA LEU A 30 -2.02 -11.50 -4.79
C LEU A 30 -1.80 -10.07 -5.26
N ILE A 31 -0.56 -9.73 -5.68
CA ILE A 31 -0.17 -8.41 -6.16
C ILE A 31 -0.10 -8.44 -7.69
N ARG A 32 -0.74 -7.47 -8.32
CA ARG A 32 -0.81 -7.35 -9.77
C ARG A 32 0.18 -6.34 -10.34
N ASP A 33 0.32 -5.21 -9.68
CA ASP A 33 1.21 -4.12 -10.07
C ASP A 33 1.60 -3.29 -8.85
N VAL A 34 2.74 -2.62 -8.97
CA VAL A 34 3.27 -1.72 -7.97
C VAL A 34 3.51 -0.37 -8.62
N LEU A 35 2.95 0.68 -8.03
CA LEU A 35 3.10 2.05 -8.47
C LEU A 35 3.85 2.85 -7.38
N VAL A 36 4.92 3.51 -7.77
CA VAL A 36 5.71 4.33 -6.87
C VAL A 36 5.50 5.79 -7.21
N LEU A 37 4.90 6.51 -6.26
CA LEU A 37 4.73 7.96 -6.35
C LEU A 37 6.08 8.61 -6.13
N GLU A 38 6.45 9.48 -7.03
CA GLU A 38 7.68 10.22 -6.93
C GLU A 38 7.47 11.70 -7.16
N PRO A 39 7.94 12.54 -6.23
CA PRO A 39 8.16 13.95 -6.53
C PRO A 39 9.56 14.12 -7.12
N ASP A 40 9.65 14.47 -8.40
CA ASP A 40 10.83 15.08 -9.07
C ASP A 40 12.23 14.53 -8.70
N VAL A 41 12.45 13.22 -8.68
CA VAL A 41 13.79 12.71 -8.41
C VAL A 41 14.35 12.02 -9.67
N ASP A 42 15.23 12.73 -10.37
CA ASP A 42 16.13 12.16 -11.40
C ASP A 42 17.31 11.39 -10.74
N ASP A 43 17.01 10.56 -9.74
CA ASP A 43 18.01 9.69 -9.15
C ASP A 43 18.15 8.40 -9.99
N PRO A 44 19.29 8.21 -10.69
CA PRO A 44 19.48 7.02 -11.52
C PRO A 44 19.40 5.70 -10.74
N GLN A 45 19.80 5.70 -9.46
CA GLN A 45 19.72 4.50 -8.62
C GLN A 45 18.26 4.15 -8.30
N PHE A 46 17.43 5.14 -8.07
CA PHE A 46 16.02 4.95 -7.86
C PHE A 46 15.30 4.47 -9.12
N ILE A 47 15.64 5.04 -10.27
CA ILE A 47 15.11 4.61 -11.56
C ILE A 47 15.43 3.14 -11.80
N ALA A 48 16.71 2.76 -11.68
CA ALA A 48 17.14 1.39 -11.85
C ALA A 48 16.43 0.43 -10.88
N LEU A 49 16.28 0.83 -9.61
CA LEU A 49 15.58 0.03 -8.61
C LEU A 49 14.12 -0.26 -9.01
N CYS A 50 13.39 0.74 -9.49
CA CYS A 50 12.00 0.56 -9.94
C CYS A 50 11.93 -0.35 -11.17
N GLU A 51 12.85 -0.18 -12.13
CA GLU A 51 12.93 -1.00 -13.35
C GLU A 51 13.23 -2.46 -13.00
N ASP A 52 14.23 -2.72 -12.16
CA ASP A 52 14.64 -4.07 -11.73
C ASP A 52 13.51 -4.78 -10.97
N ALA A 53 12.74 -4.03 -10.17
CA ALA A 53 11.59 -4.57 -9.43
C ALA A 53 10.32 -4.68 -10.27
N GLY A 54 10.30 -4.21 -11.52
CA GLY A 54 9.10 -4.13 -12.34
C GLY A 54 8.02 -3.19 -11.80
N ALA A 55 8.42 -2.20 -10.99
CA ALA A 55 7.53 -1.19 -10.44
C ALA A 55 7.37 -0.01 -11.42
N CYS A 56 6.13 0.49 -11.54
CA CYS A 56 5.84 1.65 -12.37
C CYS A 56 6.04 2.94 -11.57
N ARG A 57 6.88 3.84 -12.06
CA ARG A 57 6.98 5.20 -11.54
C ARG A 57 5.78 6.02 -12.01
N VAL A 58 5.24 6.84 -11.14
CA VAL A 58 4.08 7.68 -11.43
C VAL A 58 4.43 9.13 -11.18
N ASP A 59 4.51 9.88 -12.27
CA ASP A 59 4.62 11.34 -12.22
C ASP A 59 3.26 11.93 -11.90
N GLY A 60 3.11 12.46 -10.71
CA GLY A 60 1.88 13.06 -10.25
C GLY A 60 1.42 12.54 -8.88
N GLY A 61 0.29 13.04 -8.46
CA GLY A 61 -0.24 12.72 -7.12
C GLY A 61 -0.98 11.38 -7.06
N LEU A 62 -1.43 11.06 -5.85
CA LEU A 62 -2.14 9.81 -5.55
C LEU A 62 -3.29 9.48 -6.54
N HIS A 63 -4.07 10.48 -6.96
CA HIS A 63 -5.18 10.25 -7.90
C HIS A 63 -4.72 9.75 -9.27
N VAL A 64 -3.53 10.18 -9.73
CA VAL A 64 -2.96 9.69 -10.99
C VAL A 64 -2.61 8.21 -10.84
N ALA A 65 -1.93 7.84 -9.75
CA ALA A 65 -1.61 6.44 -9.47
C ALA A 65 -2.87 5.57 -9.32
N VAL A 66 -3.89 6.05 -8.60
CA VAL A 66 -5.16 5.33 -8.44
C VAL A 66 -5.84 5.07 -9.79
N ARG A 67 -5.76 6.00 -10.75
CA ARG A 67 -6.29 5.79 -12.10
C ARG A 67 -5.47 4.79 -12.91
N GLN A 68 -4.14 4.79 -12.76
CA GLN A 68 -3.23 3.88 -13.46
C GLN A 68 -3.23 2.46 -12.89
N ALA A 69 -3.60 2.30 -11.62
CA ALA A 69 -3.68 1.00 -10.96
C ALA A 69 -4.53 0.01 -11.77
N ARG A 70 -4.09 -1.24 -11.88
CA ARG A 70 -4.75 -2.29 -12.69
C ARG A 70 -5.81 -3.06 -11.92
N SER A 71 -5.84 -2.95 -10.59
CA SER A 71 -6.81 -3.62 -9.73
C SER A 71 -7.80 -2.64 -9.12
N ASP A 72 -9.02 -3.11 -8.82
CA ASP A 72 -10.02 -2.31 -8.11
C ASP A 72 -9.74 -2.19 -6.61
N LEU A 73 -8.96 -3.12 -6.07
CA LEU A 73 -8.45 -3.07 -4.71
C LEU A 73 -7.02 -2.53 -4.72
N ILE A 74 -6.77 -1.52 -3.91
CA ILE A 74 -5.50 -0.82 -3.85
C ILE A 74 -4.98 -0.86 -2.42
N LEU A 75 -3.74 -1.30 -2.26
CA LEU A 75 -2.98 -1.18 -1.03
C LEU A 75 -2.17 0.11 -1.09
N LEU A 76 -2.53 1.09 -0.27
CA LEU A 76 -1.66 2.22 0.05
C LEU A 76 -0.65 1.79 1.10
N ALA A 77 0.62 1.97 0.86
CA ALA A 77 1.70 1.58 1.76
C ALA A 77 2.56 2.79 2.14
N ALA A 78 2.67 3.09 3.43
CA ALA A 78 3.61 4.09 3.92
C ALA A 78 5.06 3.58 3.80
N PRO A 79 6.06 4.48 3.67
CA PRO A 79 7.46 4.10 3.75
C PRO A 79 7.77 3.33 5.02
N GLY A 80 8.60 2.29 4.90
CA GLY A 80 8.97 1.44 6.03
C GLY A 80 7.88 0.47 6.50
N LEU A 81 6.77 0.32 5.78
CA LEU A 81 5.88 -0.82 5.96
C LEU A 81 6.66 -2.09 5.59
N ARG A 82 6.59 -3.11 6.43
CA ARG A 82 7.15 -4.43 6.15
C ARG A 82 6.01 -5.41 5.95
N LEU A 83 6.08 -6.18 4.87
CA LEU A 83 5.09 -7.17 4.49
C LEU A 83 5.81 -8.49 4.15
N ASP A 84 6.23 -9.20 5.19
CA ASP A 84 6.81 -10.53 4.98
C ASP A 84 5.80 -11.51 4.36
N ALA A 85 6.27 -12.68 3.99
CA ALA A 85 5.43 -13.70 3.36
C ALA A 85 4.22 -14.10 4.22
N PHE A 86 4.39 -14.10 5.55
CA PHE A 86 3.30 -14.43 6.49
C PHE A 86 2.24 -13.32 6.53
N ALA A 87 2.67 -12.06 6.56
CA ALA A 87 1.77 -10.91 6.52
C ALA A 87 0.97 -10.87 5.20
N LEU A 88 1.63 -11.18 4.08
CA LEU A 88 0.98 -11.24 2.76
C LEU A 88 -0.04 -12.39 2.67
N ASP A 89 0.30 -13.58 3.16
CA ASP A 89 -0.62 -14.72 3.21
C ASP A 89 -1.83 -14.41 4.09
N ARG A 90 -1.60 -13.82 5.26
CA ARG A 90 -2.67 -13.38 6.16
C ARG A 90 -3.56 -12.31 5.51
N LEU A 91 -2.95 -11.35 4.81
CA LEU A 91 -3.68 -10.34 4.05
C LEU A 91 -4.55 -10.99 2.96
N GLY A 92 -3.99 -11.92 2.19
CA GLY A 92 -4.71 -12.66 1.15
C GLY A 92 -5.92 -13.41 1.70
N ARG A 93 -5.75 -14.14 2.80
CA ARG A 93 -6.86 -14.86 3.48
C ARG A 93 -7.95 -13.90 3.96
N ASN A 94 -7.58 -12.81 4.64
CA ASN A 94 -8.57 -11.83 5.10
C ASN A 94 -9.35 -11.21 3.94
N LEU A 95 -8.70 -10.91 2.83
CA LEU A 95 -9.38 -10.36 1.65
C LEU A 95 -10.34 -11.38 1.01
N ALA A 96 -9.99 -12.66 1.02
CA ALA A 96 -10.86 -13.72 0.53
C ALA A 96 -12.09 -13.92 1.43
N GLU A 97 -11.92 -13.88 2.76
CA GLU A 97 -12.98 -14.06 3.75
C GLU A 97 -13.94 -12.87 3.81
N LEU A 98 -13.41 -11.64 3.73
CA LEU A 98 -14.21 -10.43 3.86
C LEU A 98 -15.15 -10.17 2.67
N GLY A 99 -14.83 -10.70 1.49
CA GLY A 99 -15.60 -10.46 0.28
C GLY A 99 -15.62 -8.99 -0.16
N ALA A 100 -16.22 -8.70 -1.31
CA ALA A 100 -16.25 -7.36 -1.90
C ALA A 100 -16.97 -6.31 -1.03
N GLY A 101 -17.95 -6.71 -0.23
CA GLY A 101 -18.76 -5.79 0.59
C GLY A 101 -18.02 -5.21 1.80
N ALA A 102 -17.18 -5.99 2.45
CA ALA A 102 -16.42 -5.51 3.62
C ALA A 102 -15.22 -4.66 3.23
N VAL A 103 -14.63 -4.89 2.07
CA VAL A 103 -13.54 -4.08 1.52
C VAL A 103 -14.01 -2.66 1.17
N SER A 104 -15.32 -2.44 1.02
CA SER A 104 -15.87 -1.08 0.84
C SER A 104 -15.55 -0.16 2.03
N LYS A 105 -15.41 -0.70 3.24
CA LYS A 105 -15.00 0.04 4.45
C LYS A 105 -13.49 0.22 4.57
N GLY A 106 -12.71 -0.50 3.79
CA GLY A 106 -11.25 -0.53 3.85
C GLY A 106 -10.70 -1.44 4.95
N LEU A 107 -9.44 -1.87 4.79
CA LEU A 107 -8.70 -2.68 5.75
C LEU A 107 -7.38 -1.96 6.09
N ALA A 108 -7.31 -1.39 7.30
CA ALA A 108 -6.13 -0.68 7.77
C ALA A 108 -5.11 -1.67 8.34
N LEU A 109 -3.87 -1.58 7.84
CA LEU A 109 -2.75 -2.39 8.29
C LEU A 109 -1.98 -1.62 9.37
N THR A 110 -1.86 -2.19 10.55
CA THR A 110 -1.15 -1.58 11.68
C THR A 110 0.06 -2.44 12.04
N GLY A 111 1.16 -1.78 12.40
CA GLY A 111 2.33 -2.47 12.94
C GLY A 111 2.06 -3.12 14.31
N PRO A 112 3.05 -3.82 14.87
CA PRO A 112 2.94 -4.40 16.20
C PRO A 112 2.65 -3.29 17.22
N THR A 113 1.62 -3.50 18.03
CA THR A 113 1.19 -2.54 19.05
C THR A 113 1.09 -3.26 20.39
N LEU A 114 1.32 -2.52 21.46
CA LEU A 114 1.10 -3.03 22.80
C LEU A 114 -0.36 -3.51 22.97
N PRO A 115 -0.60 -4.62 23.65
CA PRO A 115 -1.95 -5.10 23.93
C PRO A 115 -2.82 -3.98 24.54
N GLY A 116 -4.00 -3.76 23.99
CA GLY A 116 -4.94 -2.73 24.46
C GLY A 116 -4.75 -1.33 23.85
N LEU A 117 -3.63 -1.03 23.18
CA LEU A 117 -3.35 0.29 22.59
C LEU A 117 -3.43 0.31 21.06
N GLY A 118 -3.91 -0.76 20.43
CA GLY A 118 -3.99 -0.88 18.97
C GLY A 118 -4.80 0.23 18.28
N PHE A 119 -5.70 0.90 19.03
CA PHE A 119 -6.49 2.01 18.50
C PHE A 119 -5.67 3.31 18.31
N LEU A 120 -4.51 3.42 18.97
CA LEU A 120 -3.60 4.57 18.86
C LEU A 120 -2.56 4.40 17.74
N ALA A 121 -2.43 3.20 17.17
CA ALA A 121 -1.47 2.95 16.11
C ALA A 121 -1.90 3.65 14.83
N SER A 122 -1.02 4.50 14.30
CA SER A 122 -1.20 5.05 12.97
C SER A 122 -1.14 3.92 11.93
N PRO A 123 -2.06 3.87 10.97
CA PRO A 123 -2.04 2.86 9.93
C PRO A 123 -0.78 3.05 9.07
N ARG A 124 -0.01 1.97 8.89
CA ARG A 124 1.14 1.93 7.98
C ARG A 124 0.74 1.53 6.56
N GLY A 125 -0.43 0.91 6.42
CA GLY A 125 -1.01 0.56 5.14
C GLY A 125 -2.53 0.58 5.20
N LEU A 126 -3.15 0.68 4.03
CA LEU A 126 -4.60 0.65 3.88
C LEU A 126 -4.98 -0.04 2.58
N VAL A 127 -5.74 -1.11 2.66
CA VAL A 127 -6.42 -1.66 1.49
C VAL A 127 -7.79 -1.00 1.37
N ALA A 128 -8.05 -0.40 0.23
CA ALA A 128 -9.31 0.25 -0.07
C ALA A 128 -9.71 0.04 -1.54
N SER A 129 -11.00 0.21 -1.84
CA SER A 129 -11.45 0.20 -3.23
C SER A 129 -10.98 1.45 -3.96
N ARG A 130 -10.73 1.32 -5.26
CA ARG A 130 -10.40 2.45 -6.15
C ARG A 130 -11.39 3.59 -6.00
N ARG A 131 -12.69 3.28 -5.98
CA ARG A 131 -13.75 4.27 -5.83
C ARG A 131 -13.55 5.13 -4.58
N ARG A 132 -13.32 4.49 -3.43
CA ARG A 132 -13.11 5.20 -2.15
C ARG A 132 -11.89 6.12 -2.19
N LEU A 133 -10.82 5.72 -2.87
CA LEU A 133 -9.62 6.55 -3.00
C LEU A 133 -9.84 7.72 -3.98
N MET A 134 -10.66 7.52 -5.00
CA MET A 134 -11.03 8.60 -5.93
C MET A 134 -11.98 9.63 -5.31
N ASP A 135 -12.74 9.27 -4.26
CA ASP A 135 -13.60 10.19 -3.51
C ASP A 135 -12.82 11.12 -2.55
N LEU A 136 -11.50 10.89 -2.39
CA LEU A 136 -10.65 11.80 -1.60
C LEU A 136 -10.47 13.14 -2.32
N PRO A 137 -10.24 14.25 -1.59
CA PRO A 137 -9.96 15.55 -2.23
C PRO A 137 -8.74 15.50 -3.14
N ALA A 138 -8.80 16.24 -4.26
CA ALA A 138 -7.66 16.38 -5.15
C ALA A 138 -6.43 16.94 -4.40
N GLY A 139 -5.24 16.44 -4.73
CA GLY A 139 -4.00 16.85 -4.05
C GLY A 139 -3.78 16.18 -2.69
N THR A 140 -4.62 15.20 -2.29
CA THR A 140 -4.38 14.43 -1.07
C THR A 140 -3.07 13.66 -1.19
N SER A 141 -2.14 13.85 -0.22
CA SER A 141 -0.91 13.05 -0.13
C SER A 141 -1.23 11.63 0.32
N LEU A 142 -0.28 10.70 0.11
CA LEU A 142 -0.45 9.30 0.53
C LEU A 142 -0.69 9.18 2.04
N GLU A 143 0.05 9.93 2.87
CA GLU A 143 -0.09 9.93 4.33
C GLU A 143 -1.45 10.49 4.77
N ALA A 144 -1.91 11.57 4.13
CA ALA A 144 -3.22 12.13 4.40
C ALA A 144 -4.33 11.15 3.98
N ALA A 145 -4.15 10.42 2.89
CA ALA A 145 -5.06 9.37 2.45
C ALA A 145 -5.11 8.21 3.44
N LEU A 146 -3.94 7.73 3.92
CA LEU A 146 -3.86 6.69 4.95
C LEU A 146 -4.63 7.11 6.21
N THR A 147 -4.46 8.35 6.66
CA THR A 147 -5.15 8.84 7.86
C THR A 147 -6.66 9.00 7.65
N ARG A 148 -7.07 9.60 6.54
CA ARG A 148 -8.49 9.91 6.27
C ARG A 148 -9.28 8.66 5.90
N ALA A 149 -8.76 7.86 4.96
CA ALA A 149 -9.47 6.68 4.47
C ALA A 149 -9.44 5.50 5.44
N SER A 150 -8.55 5.51 6.45
CA SER A 150 -8.56 4.50 7.52
C SER A 150 -9.65 4.74 8.58
N ARG A 151 -10.31 5.90 8.58
CA ARG A 151 -11.42 6.16 9.51
C ARG A 151 -12.58 5.22 9.19
N GLY A 152 -12.95 4.40 10.18
CA GLY A 152 -13.98 3.37 10.02
C GLY A 152 -13.54 2.12 9.25
N ALA A 153 -12.27 2.00 8.88
CA ALA A 153 -11.72 0.78 8.30
C ALA A 153 -11.57 -0.32 9.37
N LEU A 154 -11.68 -1.56 8.93
CA LEU A 154 -11.29 -2.72 9.74
C LEU A 154 -9.79 -2.67 9.97
N ARG A 155 -9.31 -3.17 11.12
CA ARG A 155 -7.89 -3.14 11.45
C ARG A 155 -7.32 -4.56 11.42
N LEU A 156 -6.21 -4.72 10.72
CA LEU A 156 -5.41 -5.93 10.68
C LEU A 156 -4.03 -5.63 11.26
N ALA A 157 -3.68 -6.24 12.37
CA ALA A 157 -2.32 -6.17 12.90
C ALA A 157 -1.39 -7.00 12.03
N ILE A 158 -0.34 -6.39 11.51
CA ILE A 158 0.75 -7.05 10.80
C ILE A 158 1.88 -7.17 11.78
N THR A 159 2.13 -8.38 12.24
CA THR A 159 3.31 -8.71 13.03
C THR A 159 4.29 -9.36 12.08
N GLY A 160 5.39 -8.68 11.82
CA GLY A 160 6.60 -9.28 11.27
C GLY A 160 7.51 -9.68 12.43
#